data_8fd2a593e86f843dc213782381d0e4b8
#
_entry.id   8fd2a593e86f843dc213782381d0e4b8
#
_cell.length_a   1.000
_cell.length_b   1.000
_cell.length_c   1.000
_cell.angle_alpha   90.00
_cell.angle_beta   90.00
_cell.angle_gamma   90.00
#
_symmetry.space_group_name_H-M   'P 1'
#
loop_
_entity.id
_entity.type
_entity.pdbx_description
1 polymer ?
#
loop_
_entity_poly.entity_id
_entity_poly.type
_entity_poly.pdbx_seq_one_letter_code
_entity_poly.pdbx_strand_id
1 'polypeptide(L)'
;SLIYDTAVLVGAEGCIGQQRKMHLWDAESSRFAKGAEIGVCRLPFATVGLLICYEIGFPEMARIQTLKGADVLLYSSAFGRARDYVWDLASRSRALENGVYVVACNRCGQEQDTSFAGLSRIVAPDASLRAAAGMDGEAVICAEIDLDDVAAMRKALPYLRDLHPRLRNEMF
;
A
#
# COMPACT_ATOMS: atom_id res chain seq x y z
N SER A 1 6.95 -27.70 -3.25
CA SER A 1 7.40 -26.30 -3.39
C SER A 1 6.36 -25.38 -2.79
N LEU A 2 6.76 -24.30 -2.10
CA LEU A 2 5.87 -23.30 -1.58
C LEU A 2 5.47 -22.32 -2.69
N ILE A 3 4.21 -21.91 -2.71
CA ILE A 3 3.67 -20.89 -3.62
C ILE A 3 3.36 -19.64 -2.80
N TYR A 4 3.65 -18.46 -3.34
CA TYR A 4 3.43 -17.19 -2.67
C TYR A 4 2.58 -16.26 -3.53
N ASP A 5 1.69 -15.51 -2.90
CA ASP A 5 1.10 -14.31 -3.48
C ASP A 5 2.16 -13.20 -3.42
N THR A 6 2.52 -12.61 -4.56
CA THR A 6 3.70 -11.74 -4.66
C THR A 6 3.43 -10.52 -5.53
N ALA A 7 3.59 -9.34 -4.97
CA ALA A 7 3.67 -8.09 -5.73
C ALA A 7 5.07 -7.91 -6.29
N VAL A 8 5.17 -7.53 -7.57
CA VAL A 8 6.43 -7.34 -8.28
C VAL A 8 6.46 -5.95 -8.89
N LEU A 9 7.53 -5.20 -8.66
CA LEU A 9 7.81 -3.95 -9.36
C LEU A 9 8.74 -4.23 -10.53
N VAL A 10 8.31 -3.85 -11.73
CA VAL A 10 9.02 -4.11 -12.99
C VAL A 10 9.38 -2.80 -13.66
N GLY A 11 10.59 -2.68 -14.13
CA GLY A 11 11.08 -1.58 -14.97
C GLY A 11 11.53 -2.07 -16.33
N ALA A 12 12.14 -1.18 -17.11
CA ALA A 12 12.65 -1.52 -18.46
C ALA A 12 13.67 -2.65 -18.45
N GLU A 13 14.50 -2.71 -17.40
CA GLU A 13 15.56 -3.73 -17.23
C GLU A 13 15.07 -5.01 -16.52
N GLY A 14 13.77 -5.15 -16.27
CA GLY A 14 13.18 -6.31 -15.61
C GLY A 14 12.70 -6.06 -14.18
N CYS A 15 12.77 -7.08 -13.33
CA CYS A 15 12.29 -7.00 -11.94
C CYS A 15 13.21 -6.11 -11.10
N ILE A 16 12.63 -5.01 -10.54
CA ILE A 16 13.31 -4.09 -9.62
C ILE A 16 13.22 -4.61 -8.19
N GLY A 17 12.09 -5.21 -7.83
CA GLY A 17 11.87 -5.74 -6.50
C GLY A 17 10.54 -6.46 -6.37
N GLN A 18 10.38 -7.14 -5.25
CA GLN A 18 9.18 -7.93 -4.96
C GLN A 18 8.85 -7.91 -3.47
N GLN A 19 7.59 -8.12 -3.16
CA GLN A 19 7.09 -8.33 -1.80
C GLN A 19 6.16 -9.53 -1.79
N ARG A 20 6.47 -10.54 -1.00
CA ARG A 20 5.58 -11.67 -0.75
C ARG A 20 4.57 -11.28 0.33
N LYS A 21 3.30 -11.57 0.09
CA LYS A 21 2.22 -11.28 1.04
C LYS A 21 2.45 -11.99 2.37
N MET A 22 2.45 -11.23 3.45
CA MET A 22 2.64 -11.76 4.82
C MET A 22 1.32 -12.06 5.51
N HIS A 23 0.27 -11.27 5.21
CA HIS A 23 -1.05 -11.39 5.81
C HIS A 23 -2.05 -11.95 4.78
N LEU A 24 -2.28 -13.25 4.84
CA LEU A 24 -3.18 -13.94 3.94
C LEU A 24 -4.63 -13.77 4.38
N TRP A 25 -5.53 -13.54 3.42
CA TRP A 25 -6.96 -13.40 3.65
C TRP A 25 -7.67 -14.74 3.47
N ASP A 26 -8.47 -15.15 4.48
CA ASP A 26 -9.40 -16.28 4.42
C ASP A 26 -8.79 -17.55 3.77
N ALA A 27 -9.37 -18.04 2.69
CA ALA A 27 -8.94 -19.25 1.98
C ALA A 27 -7.54 -19.15 1.30
N GLU A 28 -6.93 -17.96 1.23
CA GLU A 28 -5.57 -17.82 0.70
C GLU A 28 -4.57 -18.68 1.46
N SER A 29 -4.75 -18.86 2.77
CA SER A 29 -3.88 -19.67 3.62
C SER A 29 -3.84 -21.16 3.24
N SER A 30 -4.85 -21.64 2.49
CA SER A 30 -4.87 -23.00 1.96
C SER A 30 -4.06 -23.16 0.66
N ARG A 31 -3.67 -22.05 0.01
CA ARG A 31 -3.02 -22.03 -1.31
C ARG A 31 -1.62 -21.45 -1.27
N PHE A 32 -1.40 -20.43 -0.44
CA PHE A 32 -0.16 -19.66 -0.39
C PHE A 32 0.54 -19.80 0.96
N ALA A 33 1.86 -19.77 0.91
CA ALA A 33 2.70 -19.58 2.08
C ALA A 33 2.82 -18.09 2.39
N LYS A 34 2.99 -17.76 3.67
CA LYS A 34 3.24 -16.39 4.13
C LYS A 34 4.65 -15.94 3.76
N GLY A 35 4.79 -14.69 3.31
CA GLY A 35 6.07 -14.00 3.24
C GLY A 35 6.69 -13.84 4.64
N ALA A 36 8.00 -13.66 4.70
CA ALA A 36 8.75 -13.49 5.94
C ALA A 36 9.56 -12.18 6.00
N GLU A 37 9.69 -11.49 4.88
CA GLU A 37 10.53 -10.30 4.77
C GLU A 37 9.71 -9.10 4.33
N ILE A 38 10.03 -7.94 4.88
CA ILE A 38 9.45 -6.65 4.49
C ILE A 38 10.55 -5.83 3.84
N GLY A 39 10.43 -5.58 2.54
CA GLY A 39 11.38 -4.82 1.74
C GLY A 39 10.82 -3.49 1.25
N VAL A 40 11.69 -2.70 0.62
CA VAL A 40 11.37 -1.53 -0.19
C VAL A 40 12.14 -1.58 -1.49
N CYS A 41 11.59 -1.00 -2.55
CA CYS A 41 12.22 -0.88 -3.85
C CYS A 41 12.77 0.56 -4.01
N ARG A 42 14.07 0.68 -4.23
CA ARG A 42 14.71 1.99 -4.43
C ARG A 42 14.77 2.31 -5.92
N LEU A 43 14.08 3.38 -6.31
CA LEU A 43 14.13 3.95 -7.66
C LEU A 43 15.01 5.20 -7.66
N PRO A 44 15.49 5.67 -8.82
CA PRO A 44 16.29 6.90 -8.89
C PRO A 44 15.60 8.14 -8.33
N PHE A 45 14.26 8.15 -8.32
CA PHE A 45 13.43 9.31 -7.95
C PHE A 45 12.57 9.09 -6.70
N ALA A 46 12.38 7.87 -6.21
CA ALA A 46 11.58 7.57 -5.02
C ALA A 46 11.92 6.20 -4.42
N THR A 47 11.64 6.01 -3.16
CA THR A 47 11.61 4.68 -2.55
C THR A 47 10.17 4.21 -2.41
N VAL A 48 9.89 2.99 -2.87
CA VAL A 48 8.54 2.43 -3.00
C VAL A 48 8.37 1.20 -2.12
N GLY A 49 7.30 1.18 -1.33
CA GLY A 49 6.83 -0.01 -0.61
C GLY A 49 5.75 -0.73 -1.42
N LEU A 50 5.77 -2.06 -1.44
CA LEU A 50 4.77 -2.89 -2.10
C LEU A 50 3.92 -3.63 -1.07
N LEU A 51 2.60 -3.60 -1.23
CA LEU A 51 1.64 -4.27 -0.33
C LEU A 51 0.49 -4.87 -1.14
N ILE A 52 -0.16 -5.89 -0.58
CA ILE A 52 -1.18 -6.64 -1.30
C ILE A 52 -2.49 -6.65 -0.51
N CYS A 53 -3.53 -6.01 -1.06
CA CYS A 53 -4.94 -6.14 -0.70
C CYS A 53 -5.20 -6.04 0.82
N TYR A 54 -5.44 -7.17 1.48
CA TYR A 54 -5.74 -7.30 2.90
C TYR A 54 -4.71 -6.62 3.81
N GLU A 55 -3.46 -6.49 3.34
CA GLU A 55 -2.38 -5.84 4.08
C GLU A 55 -2.60 -4.34 4.33
N ILE A 56 -3.55 -3.71 3.64
CA ILE A 56 -3.96 -2.34 3.94
C ILE A 56 -4.54 -2.20 5.37
N GLY A 57 -5.06 -3.28 5.93
CA GLY A 57 -5.58 -3.35 7.28
C GLY A 57 -4.51 -3.41 8.38
N PHE A 58 -3.23 -3.63 8.02
CA PHE A 58 -2.12 -3.80 8.96
C PHE A 58 -1.20 -2.56 8.92
N PRO A 59 -1.37 -1.62 9.86
CA PRO A 59 -0.57 -0.39 9.89
C PRO A 59 0.93 -0.67 10.06
N GLU A 60 1.29 -1.78 10.67
CA GLU A 60 2.66 -2.21 10.90
C GLU A 60 3.44 -2.37 9.60
N MET A 61 2.81 -2.96 8.56
CA MET A 61 3.43 -3.17 7.27
C MET A 61 3.82 -1.83 6.61
N ALA A 62 2.86 -0.91 6.56
CA ALA A 62 3.09 0.44 6.02
C ALA A 62 4.14 1.20 6.84
N ARG A 63 4.07 1.10 8.17
CA ARG A 63 5.02 1.74 9.08
C ARG A 63 6.44 1.23 8.89
N ILE A 64 6.64 -0.08 8.81
CA ILE A 64 7.97 -0.68 8.62
C ILE A 64 8.55 -0.26 7.27
N GLN A 65 7.78 -0.32 6.18
CA GLN A 65 8.26 0.13 4.87
C GLN A 65 8.62 1.62 4.87
N THR A 66 7.82 2.47 5.54
CA THR A 66 8.12 3.89 5.70
C THR A 66 9.39 4.12 6.51
N LEU A 67 9.60 3.39 7.61
CA LEU A 67 10.83 3.46 8.40
C LEU A 67 12.07 2.96 7.63
N LYS A 68 11.87 2.10 6.61
CA LYS A 68 12.91 1.69 5.64
C LYS A 68 13.13 2.69 4.52
N GLY A 69 12.39 3.81 4.53
CA GLY A 69 12.56 4.95 3.64
C GLY A 69 11.54 5.05 2.53
N ALA A 70 10.43 4.30 2.54
CA ALA A 70 9.39 4.46 1.52
C ALA A 70 8.77 5.86 1.54
N ASP A 71 8.65 6.45 0.35
CA ASP A 71 7.96 7.72 0.09
C ASP A 71 6.58 7.48 -0.54
N VAL A 72 6.44 6.32 -1.19
CA VAL A 72 5.20 5.88 -1.86
C VAL A 72 4.91 4.44 -1.47
N LEU A 73 3.66 4.15 -1.10
CA LEU A 73 3.16 2.80 -0.86
C LEU A 73 2.22 2.39 -1.99
N LEU A 74 2.51 1.28 -2.66
CA LEU A 74 1.69 0.73 -3.75
C LEU A 74 0.90 -0.47 -3.24
N TYR A 75 -0.42 -0.42 -3.39
CA TYR A 75 -1.33 -1.53 -3.07
C TYR A 75 -1.93 -2.12 -4.33
N SER A 76 -1.71 -3.41 -4.58
CA SER A 76 -2.41 -4.20 -5.60
C SER A 76 -3.52 -5.00 -4.94
N SER A 77 -4.79 -4.80 -5.33
CA SER A 77 -5.89 -5.29 -4.52
C SER A 77 -7.08 -5.83 -5.33
N ALA A 78 -7.75 -6.81 -4.75
CA ALA A 78 -9.08 -7.28 -5.12
C ALA A 78 -10.00 -7.18 -3.89
N PHE A 79 -10.22 -5.94 -3.43
CA PHE A 79 -10.92 -5.65 -2.18
C PHE A 79 -12.44 -5.65 -2.39
N GLY A 80 -13.16 -6.41 -1.57
CA GLY A 80 -14.61 -6.61 -1.72
C GLY A 80 -15.43 -5.37 -1.37
N ARG A 81 -16.52 -5.15 -2.10
CA ARG A 81 -17.45 -4.01 -1.97
C ARG A 81 -18.09 -3.89 -0.57
N ALA A 82 -18.37 -5.01 0.08
CA ALA A 82 -18.95 -5.00 1.42
C ALA A 82 -18.07 -4.28 2.49
N ARG A 83 -16.82 -3.99 2.16
CA ARG A 83 -15.85 -3.30 3.03
C ARG A 83 -15.22 -2.08 2.36
N ASP A 84 -15.92 -1.42 1.45
CA ASP A 84 -15.44 -0.23 0.74
C ASP A 84 -15.05 0.91 1.70
N TYR A 85 -15.79 1.06 2.80
CA TYR A 85 -15.47 2.01 3.87
C TYR A 85 -14.10 1.75 4.53
N VAL A 86 -13.71 0.46 4.67
CA VAL A 86 -12.38 0.09 5.18
C VAL A 86 -11.30 0.51 4.18
N TRP A 87 -11.55 0.28 2.88
CA TRP A 87 -10.65 0.68 1.81
C TRP A 87 -10.40 2.18 1.80
N ASP A 88 -11.47 2.99 1.93
CA ASP A 88 -11.33 4.44 1.99
C ASP A 88 -10.56 4.89 3.24
N LEU A 89 -11.01 4.46 4.41
CA LEU A 89 -10.41 4.88 5.68
C LEU A 89 -8.94 4.43 5.80
N ALA A 90 -8.65 3.16 5.47
CA ALA A 90 -7.31 2.63 5.63
C ALA A 90 -6.33 3.27 4.65
N SER A 91 -6.67 3.46 3.37
CA SER A 91 -5.77 4.09 2.40
C SER A 91 -5.36 5.50 2.82
N ARG A 92 -6.32 6.30 3.33
CA ARG A 92 -6.06 7.65 3.86
C ARG A 92 -5.24 7.62 5.14
N SER A 93 -5.56 6.69 6.06
CA SER A 93 -4.82 6.54 7.31
C SER A 93 -3.36 6.15 7.07
N ARG A 94 -3.10 5.20 6.14
CA ARG A 94 -1.72 4.80 5.79
C ARG A 94 -0.92 5.96 5.21
N ALA A 95 -1.55 6.84 4.42
CA ALA A 95 -0.90 8.03 3.91
C ALA A 95 -0.56 9.02 5.05
N LEU A 96 -1.56 9.39 5.85
CA LEU A 96 -1.45 10.41 6.89
C LEU A 96 -0.46 10.04 8.00
N GLU A 97 -0.62 8.86 8.59
CA GLU A 97 0.16 8.41 9.75
C GLU A 97 1.63 8.16 9.44
N ASN A 98 1.96 7.99 8.16
CA ASN A 98 3.31 7.74 7.67
C ASN A 98 3.90 8.94 6.91
N GLY A 99 3.09 9.94 6.56
CA GLY A 99 3.48 11.07 5.73
C GLY A 99 4.04 10.59 4.39
N VAL A 100 3.28 9.77 3.65
CA VAL A 100 3.66 9.16 2.37
C VAL A 100 2.52 9.24 1.37
N TYR A 101 2.84 9.13 0.08
CA TYR A 101 1.81 8.86 -0.91
C TYR A 101 1.33 7.41 -0.83
N VAL A 102 0.04 7.20 -1.06
CA VAL A 102 -0.54 5.87 -1.24
C VAL A 102 -1.17 5.78 -2.62
N VAL A 103 -0.69 4.85 -3.44
CA VAL A 103 -1.28 4.52 -4.74
C VAL A 103 -1.93 3.14 -4.58
N ALA A 104 -3.25 3.13 -4.54
CA ALA A 104 -4.04 1.95 -4.24
C ALA A 104 -4.89 1.57 -5.46
N CYS A 105 -4.47 0.53 -6.17
CA CYS A 105 -5.21 -0.05 -7.29
C CYS A 105 -6.12 -1.17 -6.76
N ASN A 106 -7.40 -1.11 -7.11
CA ASN A 106 -8.37 -2.10 -6.70
C ASN A 106 -9.23 -2.58 -7.87
N ARG A 107 -9.48 -3.86 -7.88
CA ARG A 107 -10.38 -4.50 -8.84
C ARG A 107 -11.80 -3.94 -8.73
N CYS A 108 -12.47 -3.75 -9.86
CA CYS A 108 -13.91 -3.48 -9.97
C CYS A 108 -14.64 -4.70 -10.55
N GLY A 109 -15.99 -4.62 -10.59
CA GLY A 109 -16.84 -5.65 -11.17
C GLY A 109 -17.15 -6.80 -10.20
N GLN A 110 -17.52 -7.93 -10.75
CA GLN A 110 -17.99 -9.11 -10.01
C GLN A 110 -17.33 -10.38 -10.53
N GLU A 111 -17.06 -11.30 -9.61
CA GLU A 111 -16.63 -12.66 -9.91
C GLU A 111 -17.35 -13.62 -8.99
N GLN A 112 -18.11 -14.54 -9.56
CA GLN A 112 -19.01 -15.43 -8.81
C GLN A 112 -19.90 -14.61 -7.86
N ASP A 113 -19.86 -14.89 -6.56
CA ASP A 113 -20.64 -14.21 -5.51
C ASP A 113 -19.90 -13.00 -4.91
N THR A 114 -18.71 -12.65 -5.40
CA THR A 114 -17.91 -11.55 -4.87
C THR A 114 -18.00 -10.33 -5.78
N SER A 115 -18.55 -9.23 -5.25
CA SER A 115 -18.47 -7.90 -5.87
C SER A 115 -17.26 -7.14 -5.32
N PHE A 116 -16.48 -6.53 -6.21
CA PHE A 116 -15.29 -5.74 -5.86
C PHE A 116 -15.63 -4.26 -5.75
N ALA A 117 -14.89 -3.56 -4.89
CA ALA A 117 -15.21 -2.18 -4.54
C ALA A 117 -14.80 -1.16 -5.63
N GLY A 118 -13.89 -1.50 -6.54
CA GLY A 118 -13.29 -0.48 -7.40
C GLY A 118 -12.57 0.57 -6.55
N LEU A 119 -12.86 1.84 -6.74
CA LEU A 119 -12.35 2.95 -5.92
C LEU A 119 -10.81 3.01 -5.86
N SER A 120 -10.13 2.64 -6.96
CA SER A 120 -8.69 2.88 -7.09
C SER A 120 -8.39 4.34 -6.84
N ARG A 121 -7.27 4.65 -6.14
CA ARG A 121 -7.01 6.01 -5.70
C ARG A 121 -5.53 6.34 -5.54
N ILE A 122 -5.22 7.61 -5.63
CA ILE A 122 -3.94 8.20 -5.26
C ILE A 122 -4.20 9.16 -4.11
N VAL A 123 -3.60 8.88 -2.96
CA VAL A 123 -3.77 9.64 -1.72
C VAL A 123 -2.46 10.35 -1.40
N ALA A 124 -2.53 11.65 -1.13
CA ALA A 124 -1.38 12.45 -0.72
C ALA A 124 -1.05 12.24 0.77
N PRO A 125 0.15 12.67 1.22
CA PRO A 125 0.58 12.52 2.61
C PRO A 125 -0.34 13.17 3.65
N ASP A 126 -1.14 14.15 3.26
CA ASP A 126 -2.15 14.83 4.08
C ASP A 126 -3.52 14.12 4.09
N ALA A 127 -3.60 12.92 3.53
CA ALA A 127 -4.81 12.13 3.33
C ALA A 127 -5.80 12.70 2.28
N SER A 128 -5.47 13.77 1.55
CA SER A 128 -6.30 14.25 0.44
C SER A 128 -6.21 13.31 -0.78
N LEU A 129 -7.31 13.19 -1.52
CA LEU A 129 -7.31 12.45 -2.78
C LEU A 129 -6.74 13.32 -3.90
N ARG A 130 -5.69 12.84 -4.56
CA ARG A 130 -5.16 13.45 -5.79
C ARG A 130 -5.91 12.95 -7.02
N ALA A 131 -6.30 11.67 -7.03
CA ALA A 131 -7.15 11.08 -8.04
C ALA A 131 -7.93 9.89 -7.45
N ALA A 132 -9.11 9.62 -7.98
CA ALA A 132 -9.91 8.46 -7.61
C ALA A 132 -10.76 7.97 -8.80
N ALA A 133 -10.86 6.65 -8.94
CA ALA A 133 -11.81 6.00 -9.82
C ALA A 133 -13.16 5.79 -9.12
N GLY A 134 -14.21 5.53 -9.90
CA GLY A 134 -15.51 5.12 -9.37
C GLY A 134 -15.52 3.68 -8.85
N MET A 135 -16.67 3.27 -8.34
CA MET A 135 -16.89 1.90 -7.86
C MET A 135 -17.02 0.89 -9.03
N ASP A 136 -17.58 1.32 -10.13
CA ASP A 136 -17.91 0.50 -11.27
C ASP A 136 -17.14 0.93 -12.53
N GLY A 137 -16.85 -0.05 -13.38
CA GLY A 137 -16.13 0.16 -14.64
C GLY A 137 -14.60 0.25 -14.48
N GLU A 138 -13.92 -0.10 -15.56
CA GLU A 138 -12.47 0.02 -15.65
C GLU A 138 -12.07 1.49 -15.85
N ALA A 139 -11.03 1.94 -15.15
CA ALA A 139 -10.55 3.30 -15.26
C ALA A 139 -9.03 3.36 -15.09
N VAL A 140 -8.42 4.32 -15.79
CA VAL A 140 -7.04 4.75 -15.54
C VAL A 140 -7.10 6.10 -14.85
N ILE A 141 -6.44 6.20 -13.71
CA ILE A 141 -6.29 7.46 -12.97
C ILE A 141 -4.83 7.88 -12.95
N CYS A 142 -4.58 9.18 -13.08
CA CYS A 142 -3.25 9.75 -13.03
C CYS A 142 -3.24 10.96 -12.09
N ALA A 143 -2.13 11.18 -11.43
CA ALA A 143 -1.85 12.40 -10.68
C ALA A 143 -0.36 12.69 -10.69
N GLU A 144 -0.03 13.97 -10.61
CA GLU A 144 1.33 14.41 -10.32
C GLU A 144 1.62 14.22 -8.83
N ILE A 145 2.80 13.71 -8.52
CA ILE A 145 3.29 13.47 -7.16
C ILE A 145 4.51 14.34 -6.96
N ASP A 146 4.47 15.19 -5.91
CA ASP A 146 5.62 15.96 -5.45
C ASP A 146 6.17 15.34 -4.15
N LEU A 147 7.40 14.88 -4.17
CA LEU A 147 8.03 14.28 -2.98
C LEU A 147 8.35 15.31 -1.89
N ASP A 148 8.35 16.59 -2.20
CA ASP A 148 8.45 17.66 -1.19
C ASP A 148 7.23 17.68 -0.28
N ASP A 149 6.05 17.24 -0.75
CA ASP A 149 4.86 17.03 0.10
C ASP A 149 5.13 16.02 1.23
N VAL A 150 5.90 14.97 0.96
CA VAL A 150 6.29 13.95 1.94
C VAL A 150 7.16 14.59 3.03
N ALA A 151 8.17 15.36 2.63
CA ALA A 151 9.05 16.05 3.57
C ALA A 151 8.30 17.09 4.40
N ALA A 152 7.43 17.88 3.76
CA ALA A 152 6.60 18.90 4.42
C ALA A 152 5.64 18.26 5.44
N MET A 153 4.97 17.16 5.07
CA MET A 153 4.04 16.47 5.96
C MET A 153 4.74 15.85 7.16
N ARG A 154 5.89 15.18 6.97
CA ARG A 154 6.70 14.61 8.05
C ARG A 154 7.26 15.67 9.00
N LYS A 155 7.46 16.89 8.51
CA LYS A 155 7.83 18.06 9.34
C LYS A 155 6.63 18.60 10.13
N ALA A 156 5.46 18.70 9.51
CA ALA A 156 4.24 19.20 10.12
C ALA A 156 3.67 18.23 11.17
N LEU A 157 3.67 16.93 10.88
CA LEU A 157 3.25 15.85 11.78
C LEU A 157 4.40 14.85 11.96
N PRO A 158 5.28 15.09 12.95
CA PRO A 158 6.55 14.35 13.08
C PRO A 158 6.40 12.98 13.74
N TYR A 159 5.36 12.23 13.43
CA TYR A 159 5.06 10.92 14.03
C TYR A 159 6.21 9.91 13.92
N LEU A 160 6.94 9.92 12.78
CA LEU A 160 8.07 9.00 12.57
C LEU A 160 9.28 9.38 13.42
N ARG A 161 9.53 10.69 13.62
CA ARG A 161 10.60 11.20 14.46
C ARG A 161 10.34 10.91 15.94
N ASP A 162 9.08 11.12 16.33
CA ASP A 162 8.66 11.06 17.73
C ASP A 162 8.22 9.63 18.15
N LEU A 163 8.28 8.66 17.22
CA LEU A 163 8.03 7.26 17.52
C LEU A 163 9.00 6.77 18.60
N HIS A 164 8.45 6.25 19.70
CA HIS A 164 9.23 5.81 20.85
C HIS A 164 10.28 4.75 20.43
N PRO A 165 11.56 4.90 20.84
CA PRO A 165 12.66 4.02 20.38
C PRO A 165 12.42 2.53 20.62
N ARG A 166 11.79 2.13 21.73
CA ARG A 166 11.43 0.72 21.99
C ARG A 166 10.49 0.18 20.92
N LEU A 167 9.40 0.91 20.61
CA LEU A 167 8.46 0.49 19.56
C LEU A 167 9.15 0.38 18.21
N ARG A 168 10.04 1.32 17.91
CA ARG A 168 10.84 1.27 16.68
C ARG A 168 11.70 0.02 16.59
N ASN A 169 12.36 -0.36 17.69
CA ASN A 169 13.23 -1.54 17.73
C ASN A 169 12.45 -2.85 17.69
N GLU A 170 11.20 -2.87 18.19
CA GLU A 170 10.34 -4.05 18.13
C GLU A 170 9.76 -4.30 16.72
N MET A 171 9.88 -3.33 15.79
CA MET A 171 9.45 -3.47 14.39
C MET A 171 10.54 -4.05 13.47
N PHE A 172 11.75 -4.21 13.93
CA PHE A 172 12.91 -4.75 13.23
C PHE A 172 13.58 -5.85 14.06
#